data_7b12d388df5636d8b2bc939dabfaa309
#
_entry.id   7b12d388df5636d8b2bc939dabfaa309
#
_cell.length_a   1.000
_cell.length_b   1.000
_cell.length_c   1.000
_cell.angle_alpha   90.00
_cell.angle_beta   90.00
_cell.angle_gamma   90.00
#
_symmetry.space_group_name_H-M   'P 1'
#
loop_
_entity.id
_entity.type
_entity.pdbx_description
1 polymer ?
#
loop_
_entity_poly.entity_id
_entity_poly.type
_entity_poly.pdbx_seq_one_letter_code
_entity_poly.pdbx_strand_id
1 'polypeptide(L)'
;NLKVQQMFADIKKCCPDYEDEKTLTKYLEGMLDKKVFDKSGLIYGMGHAVYTLSDPREVILKRFAQALAEEKGMTEEFDLYDKVEGIAGKLIMEHRKLFKNVCANVDFYSGFVYSMLGIPEELFTPIFAIARMPGWSAHRLEELINANKIIRPAYKYVGHHTDFVAFDER
;
A
#
# COMPACT_ATOMS: atom_id res chain seq x y z
N ASN A 1 6.20 -2.26 0.53
CA ASN A 1 6.15 -1.81 1.93
C ASN A 1 7.51 -1.32 2.47
N LEU A 2 8.63 -2.05 2.28
CA LEU A 2 9.96 -1.61 2.74
C LEU A 2 10.35 -0.22 2.19
N LYS A 3 10.14 0.02 0.91
CA LYS A 3 10.41 1.33 0.29
C LYS A 3 9.53 2.44 0.85
N VAL A 4 8.32 2.13 1.27
CA VAL A 4 7.44 3.08 1.97
C VAL A 4 8.07 3.47 3.32
N GLN A 5 8.53 2.52 4.12
CA GLN A 5 9.22 2.80 5.39
C GLN A 5 10.45 3.68 5.18
N GLN A 6 11.29 3.35 4.21
CA GLN A 6 12.48 4.14 3.87
C GLN A 6 12.12 5.56 3.44
N MET A 7 11.04 5.72 2.69
CA MET A 7 10.52 7.03 2.28
C MET A 7 10.08 7.87 3.48
N PHE A 8 9.32 7.30 4.41
CA PHE A 8 8.88 8.02 5.61
C PHE A 8 10.05 8.35 6.55
N ALA A 9 11.03 7.47 6.68
CA ALA A 9 12.27 7.77 7.41
C ALA A 9 13.05 8.94 6.79
N ASP A 10 13.10 9.01 5.46
CA ASP A 10 13.74 10.10 4.73
C ASP A 10 12.96 11.41 4.89
N ILE A 11 11.62 11.40 4.81
CA ILE A 11 10.77 12.58 5.07
C ILE A 11 11.08 13.14 6.46
N LYS A 12 11.06 12.32 7.50
CA LYS A 12 11.35 12.74 8.88
C LYS A 12 12.75 13.35 9.02
N LYS A 13 13.73 12.82 8.31
CA LYS A 13 15.12 13.27 8.37
C LYS A 13 15.38 14.54 7.57
N CYS A 14 14.81 14.65 6.38
CA CYS A 14 15.16 15.66 5.39
C CYS A 14 14.11 16.77 5.22
N CYS A 15 12.93 16.61 5.83
CA CYS A 15 11.86 17.60 5.84
C CYS A 15 11.49 17.93 7.30
N PRO A 16 12.28 18.74 8.03
CA PRO A 16 12.08 18.96 9.47
C PRO A 16 10.71 19.57 9.81
N ASP A 17 10.13 20.35 8.90
CA ASP A 17 8.81 20.98 9.07
C ASP A 17 7.72 20.19 8.33
N TYR A 18 7.77 18.85 8.32
CA TYR A 18 6.77 17.99 7.65
C TYR A 18 5.34 18.14 8.22
N GLU A 19 5.20 18.78 9.37
CA GLU A 19 3.89 19.11 9.94
C GLU A 19 3.18 20.20 9.12
N ASP A 20 3.93 21.13 8.52
CA ASP A 20 3.39 22.11 7.58
C ASP A 20 3.10 21.45 6.23
N GLU A 21 1.82 21.48 5.84
CA GLU A 21 1.35 20.85 4.60
C GLU A 21 2.05 21.39 3.35
N LYS A 22 2.38 22.68 3.32
CA LYS A 22 3.06 23.28 2.16
C LYS A 22 4.49 22.79 2.03
N THR A 23 5.20 22.70 3.13
CA THR A 23 6.57 22.21 3.19
C THR A 23 6.62 20.72 2.80
N LEU A 24 5.71 19.92 3.34
CA LEU A 24 5.57 18.51 2.98
C LEU A 24 5.22 18.32 1.50
N THR A 25 4.26 19.09 0.97
CA THR A 25 3.89 19.04 -0.45
C THR A 25 5.09 19.33 -1.34
N LYS A 26 5.87 20.38 -1.04
CA LYS A 26 7.08 20.73 -1.78
C LYS A 26 8.13 19.62 -1.73
N TYR A 27 8.25 18.94 -0.60
CA TYR A 27 9.17 17.81 -0.50
C TYR A 27 8.71 16.64 -1.38
N LEU A 28 7.42 16.30 -1.36
CA LEU A 28 6.83 15.28 -2.23
C LEU A 28 6.94 15.62 -3.73
N GLU A 29 6.79 16.90 -4.10
CA GLU A 29 7.09 17.37 -5.47
C GLU A 29 8.55 17.10 -5.84
N GLY A 30 9.47 17.41 -4.92
CA GLY A 30 10.89 17.11 -5.10
C GLY A 30 11.17 15.62 -5.33
N MET A 31 10.39 14.71 -4.71
CA MET A 31 10.49 13.28 -4.97
C MET A 31 10.04 12.94 -6.40
N LEU A 32 8.90 13.50 -6.85
CA LEU A 32 8.40 13.29 -8.22
C LEU A 32 9.34 13.87 -9.28
N ASP A 33 9.98 14.99 -8.97
CA ASP A 33 11.02 15.64 -9.80
C ASP A 33 12.37 14.92 -9.79
N LYS A 34 12.51 13.83 -9.05
CA LYS A 34 13.76 13.06 -8.90
C LYS A 34 14.90 13.85 -8.24
N LYS A 35 14.58 14.81 -7.38
CA LYS A 35 15.56 15.67 -6.71
C LYS A 35 15.98 15.17 -5.34
N VAL A 36 15.06 14.53 -4.63
CA VAL A 36 15.24 14.07 -3.24
C VAL A 36 14.97 12.57 -3.10
N PHE A 37 15.22 12.03 -1.92
CA PHE A 37 15.13 10.61 -1.59
C PHE A 37 15.97 9.75 -2.57
N ASP A 38 15.41 8.69 -3.13
CA ASP A 38 16.11 7.75 -4.03
C ASP A 38 16.10 8.18 -5.51
N LYS A 39 15.57 9.37 -5.80
CA LYS A 39 15.51 9.96 -7.15
C LYS A 39 14.79 9.09 -8.20
N SER A 40 13.93 8.18 -7.76
CA SER A 40 13.14 7.32 -8.65
C SER A 40 12.00 8.07 -9.36
N GLY A 41 11.54 9.18 -8.78
CA GLY A 41 10.36 9.91 -9.23
C GLY A 41 9.07 9.25 -8.79
N LEU A 42 9.09 8.50 -7.67
CA LEU A 42 7.97 7.76 -7.12
C LEU A 42 7.67 8.19 -5.69
N ILE A 43 6.39 8.31 -5.37
CA ILE A 43 5.89 8.26 -4.01
C ILE A 43 5.41 6.82 -3.80
N TYR A 44 6.14 6.06 -2.98
CA TYR A 44 5.91 4.64 -2.79
C TYR A 44 4.61 4.37 -2.04
N GLY A 45 3.96 3.24 -2.35
CA GLY A 45 2.67 2.89 -1.79
C GLY A 45 1.47 3.56 -2.46
N MET A 46 1.71 4.42 -3.47
CA MET A 46 0.67 5.10 -4.22
C MET A 46 0.47 4.46 -5.59
N GLY A 47 -0.80 4.28 -5.97
CA GLY A 47 -1.21 3.70 -7.24
C GLY A 47 -1.35 2.19 -7.23
N HIS A 48 -2.25 1.68 -8.08
CA HIS A 48 -2.50 0.26 -8.27
C HIS A 48 -2.90 -0.02 -9.72
N ALA A 49 -2.60 -1.23 -10.20
CA ALA A 49 -2.94 -1.62 -11.59
C ALA A 49 -4.46 -1.72 -11.82
N VAL A 50 -5.22 -2.11 -10.80
CA VAL A 50 -6.66 -2.34 -10.85
C VAL A 50 -7.44 -1.23 -10.14
N TYR A 51 -7.10 -0.96 -8.88
CA TYR A 51 -7.81 0.02 -8.06
C TYR A 51 -7.39 1.44 -8.38
N THR A 52 -8.37 2.32 -8.58
CA THR A 52 -8.13 3.71 -8.95
C THR A 52 -8.80 4.71 -8.01
N LEU A 53 -9.96 4.35 -7.46
CA LEU A 53 -10.68 5.18 -6.50
C LEU A 53 -10.20 4.92 -5.08
N SER A 54 -10.15 3.66 -4.69
CA SER A 54 -9.59 3.20 -3.42
C SER A 54 -9.20 1.74 -3.51
N ASP A 55 -8.19 1.31 -2.77
CA ASP A 55 -7.87 -0.11 -2.56
C ASP A 55 -8.63 -0.58 -1.28
N PRO A 56 -9.62 -1.46 -1.38
CA PRO A 56 -10.41 -1.87 -0.22
C PRO A 56 -9.57 -2.55 0.87
N ARG A 57 -8.43 -3.13 0.51
CA ARG A 57 -7.50 -3.75 1.46
C ARG A 57 -6.75 -2.69 2.27
N GLU A 58 -6.36 -1.60 1.60
CA GLU A 58 -5.71 -0.45 2.22
C GLU A 58 -6.67 0.24 3.19
N VAL A 59 -7.92 0.52 2.78
CA VAL A 59 -8.94 1.18 3.62
C VAL A 59 -9.18 0.40 4.91
N ILE A 60 -9.24 -0.94 4.84
CA ILE A 60 -9.39 -1.78 6.03
C ILE A 60 -8.13 -1.72 6.89
N LEU A 61 -6.95 -1.88 6.27
CA LEU A 61 -5.68 -1.88 6.98
C LEU A 61 -5.40 -0.54 7.67
N LYS A 62 -5.75 0.59 7.04
CA LYS A 62 -5.63 1.93 7.61
C LYS A 62 -6.35 2.06 8.96
N ARG A 63 -7.56 1.52 9.06
CA ARG A 63 -8.34 1.54 10.33
C ARG A 63 -7.63 0.77 11.44
N PHE A 64 -7.08 -0.40 11.12
CA PHE A 64 -6.29 -1.17 12.08
C PHE A 64 -4.96 -0.49 12.41
N ALA A 65 -4.32 0.14 11.44
CA ALA A 65 -3.09 0.90 11.65
C ALA A 65 -3.32 2.07 12.60
N GLN A 66 -4.44 2.80 12.46
CA GLN A 66 -4.81 3.88 13.36
C GLN A 66 -5.01 3.38 14.80
N ALA A 67 -5.86 2.37 14.98
CA ALA A 67 -6.12 1.81 16.31
C ALA A 67 -4.86 1.28 16.98
N LEU A 68 -3.99 0.62 16.22
CA LEU A 68 -2.72 0.12 16.74
C LEU A 68 -1.74 1.25 17.07
N ALA A 69 -1.71 2.32 16.27
CA ALA A 69 -0.89 3.50 16.54
C ALA A 69 -1.33 4.20 17.84
N GLU A 70 -2.62 4.32 18.09
CA GLU A 70 -3.16 4.82 19.36
C GLU A 70 -2.72 3.94 20.55
N GLU A 71 -2.84 2.61 20.43
CA GLU A 71 -2.39 1.65 21.45
C GLU A 71 -0.88 1.74 21.74
N LYS A 72 -0.07 1.95 20.71
CA LYS A 72 1.40 2.00 20.79
C LYS A 72 1.96 3.40 21.07
N GLY A 73 1.12 4.44 21.15
CA GLY A 73 1.57 5.82 21.31
C GLY A 73 2.32 6.37 20.10
N MET A 74 1.97 5.91 18.89
CA MET A 74 2.58 6.30 17.60
C MET A 74 1.60 7.09 16.72
N THR A 75 0.70 7.86 17.33
CA THR A 75 -0.34 8.62 16.61
C THR A 75 0.26 9.69 15.70
N GLU A 76 1.29 10.40 16.16
CA GLU A 76 1.97 11.42 15.34
C GLU A 76 2.56 10.83 14.06
N GLU A 77 3.05 9.60 14.13
CA GLU A 77 3.57 8.89 12.98
C GLU A 77 2.45 8.49 12.02
N PHE A 78 1.33 7.99 12.54
CA PHE A 78 0.14 7.71 11.73
C PHE A 78 -0.37 8.97 11.04
N ASP A 79 -0.43 10.10 11.73
CA ASP A 79 -0.87 11.39 11.17
C ASP A 79 0.00 11.84 9.99
N LEU A 80 1.31 11.57 10.04
CA LEU A 80 2.18 11.82 8.90
C LEU A 80 1.81 10.95 7.70
N TYR A 81 1.51 9.65 7.91
CA TYR A 81 1.04 8.78 6.84
C TYR A 81 -0.26 9.29 6.24
N ASP A 82 -1.23 9.67 7.06
CA ASP A 82 -2.52 10.19 6.62
C ASP A 82 -2.38 11.49 5.82
N LYS A 83 -1.54 12.43 6.26
CA LYS A 83 -1.23 13.65 5.51
C LYS A 83 -0.60 13.35 4.14
N VAL A 84 0.41 12.49 4.10
CA VAL A 84 1.07 12.11 2.85
C VAL A 84 0.08 11.46 1.88
N GLU A 85 -0.78 10.57 2.35
CA GLU A 85 -1.82 9.95 1.52
C GLU A 85 -2.76 11.00 0.92
N GLY A 86 -3.25 11.93 1.75
CA GLY A 86 -4.17 12.99 1.33
C GLY A 86 -3.59 13.91 0.25
N ILE A 87 -2.29 14.17 0.30
CA ILE A 87 -1.58 15.04 -0.64
C ILE A 87 -1.17 14.27 -1.90
N ALA A 88 -0.56 13.09 -1.73
CA ALA A 88 0.17 12.38 -2.78
C ALA A 88 -0.69 12.01 -3.98
N GLY A 89 -1.95 11.61 -3.77
CA GLY A 89 -2.85 11.22 -4.85
C GLY A 89 -3.05 12.33 -5.87
N LYS A 90 -3.42 13.51 -5.39
CA LYS A 90 -3.63 14.71 -6.22
C LYS A 90 -2.32 15.15 -6.88
N LEU A 91 -1.25 15.20 -6.11
CA LEU A 91 0.06 15.64 -6.56
C LEU A 91 0.59 14.76 -7.72
N ILE A 92 0.46 13.45 -7.63
CA ILE A 92 0.85 12.52 -8.70
C ILE A 92 0.01 12.76 -9.96
N MET A 93 -1.30 12.95 -9.80
CA MET A 93 -2.22 13.19 -10.93
C MET A 93 -1.82 14.46 -11.68
N GLU A 94 -1.60 15.56 -10.96
CA GLU A 94 -1.22 16.86 -11.53
C GLU A 94 0.16 16.77 -12.19
N HIS A 95 1.15 16.26 -11.49
CA HIS A 95 2.53 16.14 -11.97
C HIS A 95 2.65 15.29 -13.25
N ARG A 96 1.90 14.18 -13.30
CA ARG A 96 1.92 13.23 -14.45
C ARG A 96 0.83 13.49 -15.47
N LYS A 97 0.01 14.52 -15.27
CA LYS A 97 -1.14 14.85 -16.14
C LYS A 97 -2.07 13.66 -16.37
N LEU A 98 -2.40 12.96 -15.29
CA LEU A 98 -3.24 11.78 -15.34
C LEU A 98 -4.72 12.15 -15.25
N PHE A 99 -5.55 11.54 -16.10
CA PHE A 99 -7.02 11.63 -15.99
C PHE A 99 -7.61 10.58 -15.04
N LYS A 100 -6.79 9.68 -14.53
CA LYS A 100 -7.17 8.56 -13.66
C LYS A 100 -6.72 8.85 -12.24
N ASN A 101 -7.62 8.62 -11.27
CA ASN A 101 -7.29 8.78 -9.87
C ASN A 101 -6.15 7.84 -9.43
N VAL A 102 -5.38 8.31 -8.47
CA VAL A 102 -4.31 7.57 -7.82
C VAL A 102 -4.63 7.48 -6.33
N CYS A 103 -4.81 6.27 -5.83
CA CYS A 103 -5.06 5.99 -4.41
C CYS A 103 -3.87 5.26 -3.78
N ALA A 104 -3.79 5.26 -2.46
CA ALA A 104 -2.89 4.41 -1.72
C ALA A 104 -3.22 2.94 -1.96
N ASN A 105 -2.22 2.07 -1.93
CA ASN A 105 -2.38 0.63 -2.00
C ASN A 105 -2.01 -0.02 -0.65
N VAL A 106 -2.21 -1.32 -0.53
CA VAL A 106 -1.99 -2.06 0.73
C VAL A 106 -0.56 -1.91 1.28
N ASP A 107 0.43 -1.66 0.43
CA ASP A 107 1.82 -1.49 0.87
C ASP A 107 2.07 -0.18 1.60
N PHE A 108 1.17 0.80 1.46
CA PHE A 108 1.31 2.11 2.09
C PHE A 108 1.33 2.01 3.62
N TYR A 109 0.38 1.29 4.22
CA TYR A 109 0.30 1.12 5.68
C TYR A 109 0.91 -0.18 6.19
N SER A 110 1.09 -1.22 5.35
CA SER A 110 1.49 -2.54 5.83
C SER A 110 2.85 -2.56 6.52
N GLY A 111 3.82 -1.81 6.01
CA GLY A 111 5.14 -1.70 6.64
C GLY A 111 5.07 -1.02 8.01
N PHE A 112 4.24 0.01 8.15
CA PHE A 112 4.02 0.69 9.41
C PHE A 112 3.39 -0.24 10.46
N VAL A 113 2.37 -1.00 10.07
CA VAL A 113 1.76 -2.02 10.94
C VAL A 113 2.79 -3.06 11.37
N TYR A 114 3.61 -3.56 10.46
CA TYR A 114 4.64 -4.54 10.79
C TYR A 114 5.67 -3.99 11.76
N SER A 115 6.08 -2.74 11.59
CA SER A 115 7.01 -2.07 12.51
C SER A 115 6.41 -1.92 13.92
N MET A 116 5.13 -1.54 14.03
CA MET A 116 4.42 -1.45 15.32
C MET A 116 4.30 -2.81 16.01
N LEU A 117 4.24 -3.90 15.25
CA LEU A 117 4.22 -5.27 15.75
C LEU A 117 5.62 -5.82 16.06
N GLY A 118 6.67 -5.03 15.87
CA GLY A 118 8.06 -5.45 16.13
C GLY A 118 8.59 -6.46 15.12
N ILE A 119 7.99 -6.54 13.93
CA ILE A 119 8.46 -7.42 12.85
C ILE A 119 9.67 -6.76 12.18
N PRO A 120 10.82 -7.43 12.08
CA PRO A 120 11.99 -6.88 11.42
C PRO A 120 11.76 -6.72 9.91
N GLU A 121 12.38 -5.69 9.31
CA GLU A 121 12.17 -5.31 7.91
C GLU A 121 12.51 -6.44 6.92
N GLU A 122 13.47 -7.30 7.26
CA GLU A 122 13.87 -8.46 6.44
C GLU A 122 12.75 -9.47 6.23
N LEU A 123 11.75 -9.47 7.13
CA LEU A 123 10.60 -10.37 7.07
C LEU A 123 9.40 -9.77 6.32
N PHE A 124 9.39 -8.50 5.97
CA PHE A 124 8.25 -7.86 5.32
C PHE A 124 7.87 -8.55 4.00
N THR A 125 8.83 -8.82 3.14
CA THR A 125 8.61 -9.55 1.89
C THR A 125 8.32 -11.04 2.10
N PRO A 126 9.07 -11.76 2.95
CA PRO A 126 8.76 -13.15 3.28
C PRO A 126 7.33 -13.38 3.79
N ILE A 127 6.79 -12.49 4.63
CA ILE A 127 5.41 -12.60 5.12
C ILE A 127 4.40 -12.57 3.97
N PHE A 128 4.58 -11.70 2.98
CA PHE A 128 3.75 -11.69 1.79
C PHE A 128 3.84 -13.00 1.00
N ALA A 129 5.02 -13.57 0.87
CA ALA A 129 5.23 -14.84 0.18
C ALA A 129 4.52 -16.00 0.92
N ILE A 130 4.68 -16.07 2.24
CA ILE A 130 4.01 -17.06 3.09
C ILE A 130 2.49 -16.98 2.94
N ALA A 131 1.94 -15.76 3.00
CA ALA A 131 0.50 -15.54 2.86
C ALA A 131 -0.05 -15.95 1.47
N ARG A 132 0.80 -15.98 0.44
CA ARG A 132 0.43 -16.41 -0.91
C ARG A 132 0.57 -17.91 -1.17
N MET A 133 1.30 -18.63 -0.35
CA MET A 133 1.54 -20.07 -0.54
C MET A 133 0.24 -20.89 -0.70
N PRO A 134 -0.84 -20.70 0.09
CA PRO A 134 -2.08 -21.41 -0.12
C PRO A 134 -2.71 -21.14 -1.49
N GLY A 135 -2.72 -19.87 -1.93
CA GLY A 135 -3.25 -19.49 -3.24
C GLY A 135 -2.43 -20.06 -4.39
N TRP A 136 -1.10 -20.00 -4.31
CA TRP A 136 -0.23 -20.63 -5.31
C TRP A 136 -0.41 -22.14 -5.38
N SER A 137 -0.56 -22.79 -4.22
CA SER A 137 -0.82 -24.24 -4.16
C SER A 137 -2.16 -24.58 -4.79
N ALA A 138 -3.21 -23.81 -4.52
CA ALA A 138 -4.53 -24.01 -5.12
C ALA A 138 -4.48 -23.86 -6.66
N HIS A 139 -3.86 -22.79 -7.16
CA HIS A 139 -3.69 -22.58 -8.60
C HIS A 139 -2.83 -23.68 -9.26
N ARG A 140 -1.79 -24.14 -8.55
CA ARG A 140 -0.97 -25.24 -9.08
C ARG A 140 -1.75 -26.55 -9.18
N LEU A 141 -2.59 -26.86 -8.20
CA LEU A 141 -3.48 -28.02 -8.25
C LEU A 141 -4.48 -27.90 -9.40
N GLU A 142 -5.13 -26.77 -9.58
CA GLU A 142 -6.03 -26.52 -10.71
C GLU A 142 -5.32 -26.71 -12.06
N GLU A 143 -4.12 -26.18 -12.20
CA GLU A 143 -3.31 -26.30 -13.41
C GLU A 143 -2.99 -27.79 -13.72
N LEU A 144 -2.60 -28.55 -12.71
CA LEU A 144 -2.30 -30.00 -12.86
C LEU A 144 -3.52 -30.82 -13.24
N ILE A 145 -4.71 -30.45 -12.74
CA ILE A 145 -5.95 -31.19 -12.99
C ILE A 145 -6.57 -30.80 -14.34
N ASN A 146 -6.57 -29.51 -14.68
CA ASN A 146 -7.41 -28.96 -15.74
C ASN A 146 -6.65 -28.48 -16.98
N ALA A 147 -5.33 -28.33 -16.95
CA ALA A 147 -4.61 -27.71 -18.02
C ALA A 147 -3.26 -28.34 -18.35
N ASN A 148 -3.01 -28.49 -19.67
CA ASN A 148 -1.71 -28.89 -20.20
C ASN A 148 -0.89 -27.72 -20.74
N LYS A 149 -1.29 -26.47 -20.46
CA LYS A 149 -0.66 -25.25 -20.97
C LYS A 149 -0.78 -24.13 -19.95
N ILE A 150 0.02 -23.07 -20.12
CA ILE A 150 -0.03 -21.86 -19.30
C ILE A 150 -1.43 -21.24 -19.36
N ILE A 151 -2.06 -21.10 -18.20
CA ILE A 151 -3.35 -20.43 -18.06
C ILE A 151 -3.12 -18.92 -18.03
N ARG A 152 -3.82 -18.20 -18.90
CA ARG A 152 -3.87 -16.74 -18.92
C ARG A 152 -5.30 -16.31 -18.64
N PRO A 153 -5.70 -16.11 -17.37
CA PRO A 153 -7.08 -15.83 -17.01
C PRO A 153 -7.56 -14.51 -17.58
N ALA A 154 -8.81 -14.48 -18.06
CA ALA A 154 -9.55 -13.26 -18.32
C ALA A 154 -10.32 -12.88 -17.04
N TYR A 155 -10.28 -11.60 -16.67
CA TYR A 155 -10.86 -11.12 -15.41
C TYR A 155 -12.33 -10.73 -15.58
N LYS A 156 -13.18 -11.70 -15.81
CA LYS A 156 -14.62 -11.50 -15.77
C LYS A 156 -15.22 -12.46 -14.76
N TYR A 157 -15.79 -11.91 -13.69
CA TYR A 157 -16.57 -12.72 -12.77
C TYR A 157 -17.86 -13.16 -13.46
N VAL A 158 -18.12 -14.45 -13.47
CA VAL A 158 -19.30 -15.05 -14.11
C VAL A 158 -20.23 -15.76 -13.12
N GLY A 159 -19.87 -15.76 -11.84
CA GLY A 159 -20.70 -16.30 -10.76
C GLY A 159 -21.77 -15.32 -10.29
N HIS A 160 -22.61 -15.76 -9.38
CA HIS A 160 -23.56 -14.90 -8.69
C HIS A 160 -22.85 -14.12 -7.58
N HIS A 161 -23.20 -12.85 -7.42
CA HIS A 161 -22.74 -12.09 -6.26
C HIS A 161 -23.35 -12.72 -4.98
N THR A 162 -22.49 -13.03 -4.03
CA THR A 162 -22.87 -13.54 -2.72
C THR A 162 -22.20 -12.68 -1.66
N ASP A 163 -22.92 -12.36 -0.60
CA ASP A 163 -22.33 -11.66 0.54
C ASP A 163 -21.30 -12.53 1.25
N PHE A 164 -20.38 -11.89 1.92
CA PHE A 164 -19.42 -12.59 2.76
C PHE A 164 -20.17 -13.26 3.94
N VAL A 165 -19.96 -14.56 4.10
CA VAL A 165 -20.46 -15.32 5.26
C VAL A 165 -19.26 -15.64 6.15
N ALA A 166 -19.36 -15.31 7.43
CA ALA A 166 -18.33 -15.63 8.41
C ALA A 166 -18.11 -17.15 8.52
N PHE A 167 -16.90 -17.55 8.89
CA PHE A 167 -16.55 -18.98 8.91
C PHE A 167 -17.48 -19.80 9.80
N ASP A 168 -17.90 -19.24 10.94
CA ASP A 168 -18.77 -19.87 11.93
C ASP A 168 -20.25 -19.96 11.49
N GLU A 169 -20.61 -19.30 10.38
CA GLU A 169 -21.95 -19.24 9.81
C GLU A 169 -22.10 -19.99 8.48
N ARG A 170 -21.05 -20.71 8.05
CA ARG A 170 -21.00 -21.46 6.79
C ARG A 170 -21.52 -22.88 6.95
#